data_c7275b8d3a46be439e1223dd85d92a22
#
_entry.id   c7275b8d3a46be439e1223dd85d92a22
#
_cell.length_a   1.000
_cell.length_b   1.000
_cell.length_c   1.000
_cell.angle_alpha   90.00
_cell.angle_beta   90.00
_cell.angle_gamma   90.00
#
_symmetry.space_group_name_H-M   'P 1'
#
loop_
_entity.id
_entity.type
_entity.pdbx_description
1 polymer ?
#
loop_
_entity_poly.entity_id
_entity_poly.type
_entity_poly.pdbx_seq_one_letter_code
_entity_poly.pdbx_strand_id
1 'polypeptide(L)'
;MTLDDIKQAIPHRDPFLWLDEVVSISDTRIVARKHLPADLDLFRGHYPHFPILPGVIQCEAAFQASAVLISRLLPTGTEMAPVVTRLNNVQFRSMVRPNQTIEMEVELTERLQNTFYLKGKVTCEGKVSCRLEFACTATEIAKEG
;
A
#
# COMPACT_ATOMS: atom_id res chain seq x y z
N MET A 1 -1.93 7.17 13.08
CA MET A 1 -2.85 6.01 13.08
C MET A 1 -2.08 4.77 13.48
N THR A 2 -2.63 4.05 14.43
CA THR A 2 -2.09 2.78 14.91
C THR A 2 -2.45 1.63 13.96
N LEU A 3 -1.87 0.46 14.22
CA LEU A 3 -2.20 -0.75 13.47
C LEU A 3 -3.69 -1.10 13.58
N ASP A 4 -4.31 -0.91 14.75
CA ASP A 4 -5.74 -1.17 14.92
C ASP A 4 -6.60 -0.23 14.08
N ASP A 5 -6.21 1.04 13.98
CA ASP A 5 -6.88 2.01 13.11
C ASP A 5 -6.78 1.60 11.63
N ILE A 6 -5.62 1.10 11.22
CA ILE A 6 -5.41 0.60 9.86
C ILE A 6 -6.33 -0.60 9.60
N LYS A 7 -6.41 -1.54 10.53
CA LYS A 7 -7.27 -2.72 10.40
C LYS A 7 -8.76 -2.38 10.33
N GLN A 8 -9.17 -1.28 10.93
CA GLN A 8 -10.55 -0.80 10.79
C GLN A 8 -10.79 -0.16 9.43
N ALA A 9 -9.75 0.43 8.81
CA ALA A 9 -9.86 1.13 7.54
C ALA A 9 -9.83 0.17 6.34
N ILE A 10 -9.06 -0.91 6.41
CA ILE A 10 -8.86 -1.84 5.30
C ILE A 10 -9.03 -3.29 5.76
N PRO A 11 -9.45 -4.21 4.85
CA PRO A 11 -9.71 -5.60 5.22
C PRO A 11 -8.47 -6.48 5.28
N HIS A 12 -7.32 -5.98 4.82
CA HIS A 12 -6.06 -6.75 4.77
C HIS A 12 -5.62 -7.19 6.16
N ARG A 13 -5.08 -8.41 6.28
CA ARG A 13 -4.61 -9.00 7.54
C ARG A 13 -3.32 -9.78 7.29
N ASP A 14 -2.57 -10.04 8.35
CA ASP A 14 -1.43 -10.96 8.27
C ASP A 14 -1.87 -12.27 7.61
N PRO A 15 -1.03 -12.83 6.75
CA PRO A 15 0.34 -12.41 6.39
C PRO A 15 0.42 -11.42 5.22
N PHE A 16 -0.69 -10.83 4.78
CA PHE A 16 -0.74 -9.94 3.61
C PHE A 16 -1.00 -8.47 3.98
N LEU A 17 -0.77 -8.06 5.21
CA LEU A 17 -0.84 -6.66 5.63
C LEU A 17 0.55 -6.04 5.58
N TRP A 18 0.75 -5.04 4.71
CA TRP A 18 2.05 -4.41 4.45
C TRP A 18 2.14 -2.99 5.00
N LEU A 19 1.41 -2.72 6.08
CA LEU A 19 1.44 -1.45 6.82
C LEU A 19 1.57 -1.75 8.30
N ASP A 20 2.50 -1.05 8.98
CA ASP A 20 2.61 -1.09 10.45
C ASP A 20 1.99 0.15 11.07
N GLU A 21 2.20 1.32 10.43
CA GLU A 21 1.69 2.59 10.94
C GLU A 21 1.45 3.58 9.81
N VAL A 22 0.58 4.54 10.06
CA VAL A 22 0.40 5.71 9.22
C VAL A 22 1.06 6.89 9.93
N VAL A 23 2.08 7.46 9.29
CA VAL A 23 2.88 8.56 9.82
C VAL A 23 2.13 9.87 9.70
N SER A 24 1.49 10.09 8.55
CA SER A 24 0.68 11.29 8.28
C SER A 24 -0.39 10.98 7.24
N ILE A 25 -1.52 11.66 7.35
CA ILE A 25 -2.62 11.52 6.40
C ILE A 25 -3.40 12.82 6.32
N SER A 26 -3.77 13.19 5.09
CA SER A 26 -4.68 14.29 4.77
C SER A 26 -5.74 13.78 3.79
N ASP A 27 -6.55 14.65 3.22
CA ASP A 27 -7.55 14.23 2.22
C ASP A 27 -6.92 13.86 0.86
N THR A 28 -5.66 14.23 0.64
CA THR A 28 -4.99 14.02 -0.66
C THR A 28 -3.67 13.27 -0.57
N ARG A 29 -3.18 12.96 0.63
CA ARG A 29 -1.85 12.36 0.77
C ARG A 29 -1.77 11.50 2.02
N ILE A 30 -1.06 10.39 1.90
CA ILE A 30 -0.76 9.50 3.03
C ILE A 30 0.71 9.13 3.00
N VAL A 31 1.31 9.02 4.18
CA VAL A 31 2.63 8.42 4.40
C VAL A 31 2.48 7.32 5.43
N ALA A 32 2.86 6.11 5.04
CA ALA A 32 2.78 4.92 5.90
C ALA A 32 4.11 4.18 5.91
N ARG A 33 4.32 3.32 6.89
CA ARG A 33 5.56 2.55 7.05
C ARG A 33 5.28 1.09 7.31
N LYS A 34 6.23 0.27 6.89
CA LYS A 34 6.28 -1.17 7.19
C LYS A 34 7.71 -1.58 7.47
N HIS A 35 7.96 -2.14 8.64
CA HIS A 35 9.20 -2.84 8.93
C HIS A 35 9.12 -4.28 8.39
N LEU A 36 10.19 -4.75 7.77
CA LEU A 36 10.25 -6.06 7.09
C LEU A 36 11.12 -7.01 7.91
N PRO A 37 10.54 -7.80 8.83
CA PRO A 37 11.33 -8.77 9.60
C PRO A 37 12.02 -9.79 8.69
N ALA A 38 13.22 -10.22 9.08
CA ALA A 38 14.00 -11.17 8.28
C ALA A 38 13.33 -12.55 8.16
N ASP A 39 12.40 -12.87 9.06
CA ASP A 39 11.71 -14.16 9.11
C ASP A 39 10.44 -14.23 8.28
N LEU A 40 10.14 -13.19 7.49
CA LEU A 40 9.01 -13.24 6.57
C LEU A 40 9.20 -14.39 5.56
N ASP A 41 8.13 -15.17 5.36
CA ASP A 41 8.16 -16.33 4.47
C ASP A 41 8.61 -16.00 3.05
N LEU A 42 8.22 -14.82 2.54
CA LEU A 42 8.60 -14.43 1.18
C LEU A 42 10.12 -14.32 0.98
N PHE A 43 10.89 -14.03 2.02
CA PHE A 43 12.34 -13.96 1.90
C PHE A 43 12.98 -15.33 1.72
N ARG A 44 12.33 -16.40 2.15
CA ARG A 44 12.82 -17.77 1.95
C ARG A 44 12.62 -18.25 0.52
N GLY A 45 11.60 -17.72 -0.15
CA GLY A 45 11.20 -18.13 -1.50
C GLY A 45 11.67 -17.21 -2.60
N HIS A 46 12.17 -16.01 -2.28
CA HIS A 46 12.57 -15.01 -3.27
C HIS A 46 14.05 -14.71 -3.16
N TYR A 47 14.84 -15.36 -4.03
CA TYR A 47 16.31 -15.33 -4.01
C TYR A 47 16.89 -15.77 -2.67
N PRO A 48 16.78 -17.08 -2.28
CA PRO A 48 17.15 -17.54 -0.94
C PRO A 48 18.58 -17.21 -0.50
N HIS A 49 19.53 -17.10 -1.46
CA HIS A 49 20.92 -16.74 -1.16
C HIS A 49 21.17 -15.23 -1.07
N PHE A 50 20.22 -14.44 -1.51
CA PHE A 50 20.26 -12.99 -1.47
C PHE A 50 18.84 -12.43 -1.34
N PRO A 51 18.20 -12.61 -0.18
CA PRO A 51 16.79 -12.26 -0.03
C PRO A 51 16.54 -10.79 -0.33
N ILE A 52 15.52 -10.53 -1.16
CA ILE A 52 15.04 -9.19 -1.47
C ILE A 52 13.51 -9.17 -1.42
N LEU A 53 12.95 -8.02 -1.09
CA LEU A 53 11.51 -7.84 -1.16
C LEU A 53 11.08 -7.79 -2.64
N PRO A 54 10.13 -8.64 -3.06
CA PRO A 54 9.61 -8.56 -4.44
C PRO A 54 9.09 -7.16 -4.76
N GLY A 55 9.42 -6.67 -5.96
CA GLY A 55 8.93 -5.35 -6.39
C GLY A 55 7.40 -5.25 -6.38
N VAL A 56 6.71 -6.33 -6.73
CA VAL A 56 5.24 -6.35 -6.72
C VAL A 56 4.67 -6.17 -5.30
N ILE A 57 5.39 -6.58 -4.27
CA ILE A 57 4.98 -6.35 -2.88
C ILE A 57 5.17 -4.88 -2.48
N GLN A 58 6.17 -4.19 -3.02
CA GLN A 58 6.30 -2.75 -2.83
C GLN A 58 5.09 -2.02 -3.43
N CYS A 59 4.64 -2.45 -4.61
CA CYS A 59 3.41 -1.92 -5.21
C CYS A 59 2.21 -2.20 -4.30
N GLU A 60 2.08 -3.42 -3.79
CA GLU A 60 0.97 -3.79 -2.90
C GLU A 60 0.96 -2.93 -1.63
N ALA A 61 2.11 -2.65 -1.04
CA ALA A 61 2.20 -1.78 0.13
C ALA A 61 1.69 -0.37 -0.19
N ALA A 62 2.01 0.17 -1.37
CA ALA A 62 1.47 1.46 -1.82
C ALA A 62 -0.05 1.38 -2.05
N PHE A 63 -0.55 0.28 -2.61
CA PHE A 63 -1.99 0.06 -2.79
C PHE A 63 -2.72 0.07 -1.45
N GLN A 64 -2.17 -0.60 -0.44
CA GLN A 64 -2.78 -0.64 0.89
C GLN A 64 -2.78 0.74 1.54
N ALA A 65 -1.69 1.50 1.41
CA ALA A 65 -1.64 2.87 1.89
C ALA A 65 -2.74 3.72 1.21
N SER A 66 -2.90 3.58 -0.11
CA SER A 66 -3.97 4.27 -0.83
C SER A 66 -5.36 3.86 -0.37
N ALA A 67 -5.55 2.59 -0.03
CA ALA A 67 -6.84 2.10 0.46
C ALA A 67 -7.21 2.74 1.80
N VAL A 68 -6.25 2.98 2.68
CA VAL A 68 -6.48 3.73 3.93
C VAL A 68 -6.90 5.17 3.61
N LEU A 69 -6.19 5.82 2.68
CA LEU A 69 -6.53 7.18 2.26
C LEU A 69 -7.94 7.26 1.67
N ILE A 70 -8.26 6.36 0.75
CA ILE A 70 -9.55 6.35 0.06
C ILE A 70 -10.70 6.04 1.04
N SER A 71 -10.46 5.18 2.04
CA SER A 71 -11.48 4.83 3.03
C SER A 71 -12.03 6.05 3.77
N ARG A 72 -11.22 7.09 3.96
CA ARG A 72 -11.64 8.35 4.58
C ARG A 72 -12.56 9.19 3.68
N LEU A 73 -12.49 8.97 2.38
CA LEU A 73 -13.20 9.75 1.37
C LEU A 73 -14.50 9.09 0.94
N LEU A 74 -14.76 7.86 1.39
CA LEU A 74 -15.96 7.12 1.11
C LEU A 74 -17.02 7.38 2.18
N PRO A 75 -18.32 7.31 1.83
CA PRO A 75 -19.38 7.49 2.80
C PRO A 75 -19.31 6.47 3.93
N THR A 76 -19.57 6.91 5.16
CA THR A 76 -19.61 6.04 6.33
C THR A 76 -20.75 5.04 6.21
N GLY A 77 -20.50 3.79 6.61
CA GLY A 77 -21.53 2.75 6.61
C GLY A 77 -21.76 2.08 5.27
N THR A 78 -20.99 2.43 4.24
CA THR A 78 -21.03 1.74 2.96
C THR A 78 -20.07 0.57 2.96
N GLU A 79 -20.42 -0.50 2.23
CA GLU A 79 -19.57 -1.67 2.03
C GLU A 79 -18.75 -1.53 0.75
N MET A 80 -18.22 -0.33 0.53
CA MET A 80 -17.39 -0.05 -0.63
C MET A 80 -15.91 -0.22 -0.27
N ALA A 81 -15.16 -0.81 -1.18
CA ALA A 81 -13.72 -0.94 -1.04
C ALA A 81 -13.03 -0.51 -2.33
N PRO A 82 -11.85 0.12 -2.21
CA PRO A 82 -11.07 0.46 -3.38
C PRO A 82 -10.40 -0.79 -3.95
N VAL A 83 -10.55 -0.99 -5.26
CA VAL A 83 -9.91 -2.07 -6.01
C VAL A 83 -9.02 -1.44 -7.07
N VAL A 84 -7.78 -1.89 -7.16
CA VAL A 84 -6.84 -1.39 -8.17
C VAL A 84 -7.30 -1.87 -9.54
N THR A 85 -7.50 -0.93 -10.46
CA THR A 85 -7.98 -1.21 -11.82
C THR A 85 -6.93 -0.94 -12.89
N ARG A 86 -5.89 -0.16 -12.56
CA ARG A 86 -4.85 0.21 -13.53
C ARG A 86 -3.55 0.47 -12.78
N LEU A 87 -2.45 0.01 -13.37
CA LEU A 87 -1.09 0.26 -12.89
C LEU A 87 -0.23 0.69 -14.07
N ASN A 88 0.40 1.86 -13.96
CA ASN A 88 1.21 2.45 -15.03
C ASN A 88 2.54 2.96 -14.49
N ASN A 89 3.52 3.08 -15.38
CA ASN A 89 4.78 3.76 -15.14
C ASN A 89 5.50 3.27 -13.87
N VAL A 90 5.50 1.95 -13.68
CA VAL A 90 6.17 1.33 -12.54
C VAL A 90 7.67 1.29 -12.80
N GLN A 91 8.44 1.80 -11.85
CA GLN A 91 9.90 1.75 -11.89
C GLN A 91 10.42 1.19 -10.56
N PHE A 92 11.26 0.18 -10.63
CA PHE A 92 12.00 -0.35 -9.49
C PHE A 92 13.45 0.14 -9.59
N ARG A 93 13.91 0.89 -8.57
CA ARG A 93 15.19 1.59 -8.63
C ARG A 93 16.26 1.03 -7.70
N SER A 94 15.85 0.44 -6.59
CA SER A 94 16.78 -0.15 -5.64
C SER A 94 16.15 -1.35 -4.96
N MET A 95 16.99 -2.26 -4.50
CA MET A 95 16.56 -3.46 -3.79
C MET A 95 16.22 -3.12 -2.34
N VAL A 96 15.22 -3.79 -1.82
CA VAL A 96 14.84 -3.74 -0.40
C VAL A 96 15.19 -5.07 0.23
N ARG A 97 15.90 -5.03 1.34
CA ARG A 97 16.47 -6.18 2.01
C ARG A 97 15.73 -6.50 3.31
N PRO A 98 15.87 -7.73 3.85
CA PRO A 98 15.34 -8.05 5.17
C PRO A 98 15.85 -7.09 6.25
N ASN A 99 15.04 -6.89 7.28
CA ASN A 99 15.26 -5.99 8.42
C ASN A 99 15.29 -4.50 8.06
N GLN A 100 14.92 -4.13 6.84
CA GLN A 100 14.75 -2.75 6.46
C GLN A 100 13.30 -2.29 6.63
N THR A 101 13.13 -0.99 6.72
CA THR A 101 11.80 -0.36 6.81
C THR A 101 11.52 0.38 5.52
N ILE A 102 10.36 0.14 4.92
CA ILE A 102 9.89 0.88 3.76
C ILE A 102 8.88 1.94 4.18
N GLU A 103 8.91 3.06 3.47
CA GLU A 103 7.94 4.13 3.64
C GLU A 103 7.20 4.34 2.32
N MET A 104 5.88 4.29 2.39
CA MET A 104 5.00 4.48 1.24
C MET A 104 4.39 5.87 1.32
N GLU A 105 4.60 6.65 0.29
CA GLU A 105 3.98 7.97 0.12
C GLU A 105 3.05 7.90 -1.08
N VAL A 106 1.77 8.16 -0.87
CA VAL A 106 0.76 8.11 -1.92
C VAL A 106 0.00 9.43 -1.95
N GLU A 107 -0.13 9.98 -3.15
CA GLU A 107 -0.83 11.23 -3.41
C GLU A 107 -2.01 10.98 -4.33
N LEU A 108 -3.18 11.47 -3.93
CA LEU A 108 -4.37 11.50 -4.77
C LEU A 108 -4.24 12.69 -5.73
N THR A 109 -4.15 12.40 -7.04
CA THR A 109 -3.99 13.43 -8.07
C THR A 109 -5.29 13.86 -8.70
N GLU A 110 -6.28 12.95 -8.76
CA GLU A 110 -7.58 13.24 -9.36
C GLU A 110 -8.61 12.24 -8.85
N ARG A 111 -9.85 12.69 -8.74
CA ARG A 111 -11.00 11.83 -8.45
C ARG A 111 -12.12 12.12 -9.46
N LEU A 112 -12.59 11.07 -10.12
CA LEU A 112 -13.76 11.14 -11.01
C LEU A 112 -14.79 10.13 -10.52
N GLN A 113 -15.84 10.62 -9.85
CA GLN A 113 -16.87 9.78 -9.24
C GLN A 113 -16.26 8.77 -8.25
N ASN A 114 -16.33 7.48 -8.56
CA ASN A 114 -15.77 6.41 -7.71
C ASN A 114 -14.38 5.94 -8.13
N THR A 115 -13.74 6.65 -9.07
CA THR A 115 -12.39 6.34 -9.54
C THR A 115 -11.40 7.35 -9.00
N PHE A 116 -10.33 6.84 -8.42
CA PHE A 116 -9.27 7.62 -7.79
C PHE A 116 -7.96 7.39 -8.54
N TYR A 117 -7.27 8.47 -8.91
CA TYR A 117 -5.99 8.42 -9.60
C TYR A 117 -4.89 8.83 -8.62
N LEU A 118 -3.85 8.01 -8.51
CA LEU A 118 -2.85 8.14 -7.45
C LEU A 118 -1.43 8.00 -8.01
N LYS A 119 -0.51 8.68 -7.34
CA LYS A 119 0.94 8.50 -7.51
C LYS A 119 1.51 7.94 -6.23
N GLY A 120 2.33 6.90 -6.35
CA GLY A 120 2.98 6.28 -5.22
C GLY A 120 4.49 6.30 -5.33
N LYS A 121 5.13 6.33 -4.18
CA LYS A 121 6.58 6.25 -4.05
C LYS A 121 6.89 5.42 -2.81
N VAL A 122 7.79 4.44 -2.96
CA VAL A 122 8.32 3.67 -1.84
C VAL A 122 9.77 4.05 -1.66
N THR A 123 10.15 4.40 -0.43
CA THR A 123 11.53 4.71 -0.07
C THR A 123 12.03 3.73 0.98
N CYS A 124 13.31 3.44 0.93
CA CYS A 124 14.00 2.58 1.89
C CYS A 124 15.39 3.15 2.13
N GLU A 125 15.74 3.35 3.39
CA GLU A 125 17.05 3.91 3.76
C GLU A 125 17.33 5.25 3.06
N GLY A 126 16.31 6.10 2.92
CA GLY A 126 16.41 7.41 2.27
C GLY A 126 16.49 7.38 0.76
N LYS A 127 16.39 6.21 0.12
CA LYS A 127 16.44 6.07 -1.34
C LYS A 127 15.09 5.62 -1.87
N VAL A 128 14.70 6.17 -3.02
CA VAL A 128 13.52 5.69 -3.74
C VAL A 128 13.78 4.29 -4.26
N SER A 129 12.96 3.33 -3.84
CA SER A 129 13.05 1.94 -4.31
C SER A 129 12.02 1.62 -5.37
N CYS A 130 10.89 2.31 -5.37
CA CYS A 130 9.80 2.09 -6.33
C CYS A 130 9.03 3.37 -6.56
N ARG A 131 8.63 3.61 -7.82
CA ARG A 131 7.67 4.64 -8.20
C ARG A 131 6.58 4.00 -9.04
N LEU A 132 5.35 4.45 -8.87
CA LEU A 132 4.22 3.90 -9.61
C LEU A 132 3.09 4.92 -9.72
N GLU A 133 2.29 4.77 -10.75
CA GLU A 133 1.02 5.46 -10.92
C GLU A 133 -0.07 4.41 -11.03
N PHE A 134 -1.21 4.64 -10.41
CA PHE A 134 -2.29 3.66 -10.41
C PHE A 134 -3.64 4.30 -10.23
N ALA A 135 -4.68 3.53 -10.54
CA ALA A 135 -6.06 3.94 -10.34
C ALA A 135 -6.78 2.88 -9.53
N CYS A 136 -7.65 3.35 -8.65
CA CYS A 136 -8.55 2.50 -7.88
C CYS A 136 -9.98 2.90 -8.17
N THR A 137 -10.88 1.92 -8.21
CA THR A 137 -12.31 2.16 -8.28
C THR A 137 -12.94 1.63 -7.01
N ALA A 138 -13.73 2.46 -6.34
CA ALA A 138 -14.52 2.03 -5.19
C ALA A 138 -15.72 1.24 -5.69
N THR A 139 -15.84 0.01 -5.21
CA THR A 139 -16.90 -0.89 -5.61
C THR A 139 -17.52 -1.57 -4.39
N GLU A 140 -18.78 -1.98 -4.51
CA GLU A 140 -19.41 -2.76 -3.46
C GLU A 140 -18.76 -4.13 -3.35
N ILE A 141 -18.45 -4.50 -2.11
CA ILE A 141 -18.05 -5.86 -1.80
C ILE A 141 -19.31 -6.60 -1.38
N ALA A 142 -19.67 -7.65 -2.11
CA ALA A 142 -20.80 -8.48 -1.73
C ALA A 142 -20.47 -9.18 -0.40
N LYS A 143 -21.34 -9.03 0.60
CA LYS A 143 -21.31 -9.89 1.77
C LYS A 143 -21.73 -11.28 1.34
N GLU A 144 -20.83 -12.24 1.49
CA GLU A 144 -21.22 -13.64 1.47
C GLU A 144 -21.96 -13.90 2.79
N GLY A 145 -23.21 -14.23 2.66
CA GLY A 145 -24.06 -14.57 3.80
C GLY A 145 -23.66 -15.85 4.50
#